data_a836d78d535505ab4d8d730869e957fc
#
_entry.id   a836d78d535505ab4d8d730869e957fc
#
_cell.length_a   1.000
_cell.length_b   1.000
_cell.length_c   1.000
_cell.angle_alpha   90.00
_cell.angle_beta   90.00
_cell.angle_gamma   90.00
#
_symmetry.space_group_name_H-M   'P 1'
#
loop_
_entity.id
_entity.type
_entity.pdbx_description
1 polymer ?
#
loop_
_entity_poly.entity_id
_entity_poly.type
_entity_poly.pdbx_seq_one_letter_code
_entity_poly.pdbx_strand_id
1 'polypeptide(L)'
;MKKILFKLLFGLMVIALLPVQVAQACSAFIVGKDLTTDGSMLYGRTEDYPYAPDGGRHNQNFVVVPAKDYKEGDKIEDESNGFTYPHLTHEMKYTATYDAARGDGSNGNFGAHGFNEVGVSMTATVSATPHDKILKADPLVKDGLPEASMIDLVLPRAKTAREGIEIVAKTLDEKGSAEGNIIVVADKNELWYMEILSGHQYVAIKFPQDRYAIFANTYYLGHVDFKDKDNVIASKDVEAVAKKADHYKTDKDGNFHIADSYGPDEYTERNRSRTYAGITLMDPKADIKYDDKHFDLLRKPTDPSKKYSLEDVFAEQRNRFEHLKQYTPDDLVEPGKEVDTNKYKYALGNENVINAHVYQIKKDLPTPFGGVVWLGLAQSRNTPYVPFYGIVNDTYAPFKVRSAKYDPTSWYWAVWHIDQMVMKYPDLFGNSIQEKWKELEKGWIKEQAALDQKYSGLTDDQAKATADEVTSDSLKRAETIFKQIKQVESEMEDKIRTEKGLEADFVYDGYNKANLVAAAQAEKDASKETDKKEETASSQSSSKASDSNSSLSAVLGVLALAGFGLAGFYFKKSKKNENEE
;
A
#
# COMPACT_ATOMS: atom_id res chain seq x y z
N MET A 1 -1.40 51.70 -9.35
CA MET A 1 -2.34 50.63 -9.75
C MET A 1 -1.67 49.43 -10.44
N LYS A 2 -0.83 49.60 -11.49
CA LYS A 2 -0.16 48.47 -12.16
C LYS A 2 0.72 47.57 -11.27
N LYS A 3 1.42 48.12 -10.26
CA LYS A 3 2.27 47.38 -9.33
C LYS A 3 1.48 46.56 -8.29
N ILE A 4 0.26 46.96 -7.95
CA ILE A 4 -0.63 46.23 -7.04
C ILE A 4 -1.32 45.08 -7.78
N LEU A 5 -1.70 45.28 -9.03
CA LEU A 5 -2.28 44.24 -9.88
C LEU A 5 -1.27 43.10 -10.15
N PHE A 6 0.02 43.45 -10.36
CA PHE A 6 1.08 42.46 -10.58
C PHE A 6 1.37 41.60 -9.33
N LYS A 7 1.30 42.21 -8.13
CA LYS A 7 1.45 41.47 -6.87
C LYS A 7 0.26 40.57 -6.55
N LEU A 8 -0.96 40.97 -6.94
CA LEU A 8 -2.17 40.15 -6.82
C LEU A 8 -2.17 38.97 -7.82
N LEU A 9 -1.73 39.20 -9.07
CA LEU A 9 -1.57 38.13 -10.05
C LEU A 9 -0.47 37.13 -9.66
N PHE A 10 0.64 37.61 -9.09
CA PHE A 10 1.72 36.74 -8.64
C PHE A 10 1.33 35.97 -7.37
N GLY A 11 0.54 36.55 -6.48
CA GLY A 11 -0.05 35.88 -5.30
C GLY A 11 -1.06 34.79 -5.70
N LEU A 12 -1.88 35.04 -6.72
CA LEU A 12 -2.83 34.07 -7.26
C LEU A 12 -2.13 32.93 -8.05
N MET A 13 -0.99 33.23 -8.70
CA MET A 13 -0.22 32.22 -9.43
C MET A 13 0.59 31.29 -8.52
N VAL A 14 0.97 31.75 -7.33
CA VAL A 14 1.65 30.92 -6.31
C VAL A 14 0.65 29.98 -5.60
N ILE A 15 -0.62 30.37 -5.47
CA ILE A 15 -1.67 29.51 -4.88
C ILE A 15 -2.07 28.37 -5.86
N ALA A 16 -1.86 28.55 -7.16
CA ALA A 16 -2.17 27.53 -8.17
C ALA A 16 -1.09 26.45 -8.35
N LEU A 17 0.02 26.52 -7.61
CA LEU A 17 1.14 25.57 -7.66
C LEU A 17 1.34 24.76 -6.36
N LEU A 18 0.36 24.78 -5.47
CA LEU A 18 0.33 23.76 -4.42
C LEU A 18 0.02 22.42 -5.11
N PRO A 19 0.88 21.39 -4.96
CA PRO A 19 0.51 20.08 -5.44
C PRO A 19 -0.82 19.71 -4.77
N VAL A 20 -1.83 19.44 -5.58
CA VAL A 20 -3.04 18.79 -5.09
C VAL A 20 -2.53 17.45 -4.57
N GLN A 21 -2.40 17.31 -3.26
CA GLN A 21 -2.19 16.00 -2.66
C GLN A 21 -3.39 15.16 -3.09
N VAL A 22 -3.14 14.24 -4.01
CA VAL A 22 -4.13 13.25 -4.39
C VAL A 22 -4.34 12.40 -3.14
N ALA A 23 -5.45 12.60 -2.47
CA ALA A 23 -5.77 11.89 -1.24
C ALA A 23 -5.78 10.39 -1.53
N GLN A 24 -4.76 9.69 -1.08
CA GLN A 24 -4.74 8.24 -0.99
C GLN A 24 -5.88 7.83 -0.07
N ALA A 25 -6.59 6.77 -0.40
CA ALA A 25 -7.79 6.37 0.33
C ALA A 25 -7.67 4.92 0.85
N CYS A 26 -6.63 4.64 1.63
CA CYS A 26 -6.37 3.33 2.23
C CYS A 26 -7.40 2.95 3.30
N SER A 27 -7.66 1.66 3.46
CA SER A 27 -8.47 1.11 4.56
C SER A 27 -7.71 -0.02 5.23
N ALA A 28 -7.86 -0.14 6.54
CA ALA A 28 -7.18 -1.19 7.28
C ALA A 28 -8.05 -1.77 8.40
N PHE A 29 -7.70 -2.97 8.81
CA PHE A 29 -8.34 -3.66 9.92
C PHE A 29 -7.31 -4.32 10.83
N ILE A 30 -7.70 -4.57 12.08
CA ILE A 30 -6.98 -5.41 13.04
C ILE A 30 -8.01 -6.30 13.75
N VAL A 31 -7.68 -7.58 13.95
CA VAL A 31 -8.44 -8.51 14.79
C VAL A 31 -7.48 -9.18 15.75
N GLY A 32 -7.65 -8.93 17.04
CA GLY A 32 -6.85 -9.55 18.09
C GLY A 32 -7.07 -11.07 18.16
N LYS A 33 -6.06 -11.83 18.60
CA LYS A 33 -6.06 -13.30 18.56
C LYS A 33 -7.22 -13.96 19.33
N ASP A 34 -7.74 -13.27 20.34
CA ASP A 34 -8.85 -13.80 21.14
C ASP A 34 -10.18 -13.72 20.40
N LEU A 35 -10.23 -13.04 19.26
CA LEU A 35 -11.40 -12.90 18.39
C LEU A 35 -11.29 -13.70 17.08
N THR A 36 -10.21 -14.42 16.83
CA THR A 36 -10.04 -15.20 15.62
C THR A 36 -10.40 -16.67 15.81
N THR A 37 -10.71 -17.36 14.71
CA THR A 37 -11.11 -18.78 14.74
C THR A 37 -9.95 -19.72 15.05
N ASP A 38 -8.72 -19.31 14.75
CA ASP A 38 -7.49 -20.11 14.90
C ASP A 38 -6.48 -19.56 15.92
N GLY A 39 -6.84 -18.48 16.63
CA GLY A 39 -5.98 -17.86 17.64
C GLY A 39 -4.81 -17.04 17.06
N SER A 40 -4.79 -16.78 15.76
CA SER A 40 -3.83 -15.86 15.13
C SER A 40 -4.25 -14.40 15.34
N MET A 41 -3.30 -13.46 15.34
CA MET A 41 -3.60 -12.05 15.13
C MET A 41 -3.76 -11.82 13.61
N LEU A 42 -4.86 -11.14 13.21
CA LEU A 42 -5.07 -10.75 11.83
C LEU A 42 -5.00 -9.23 11.70
N TYR A 43 -4.28 -8.75 10.73
CA TYR A 43 -4.33 -7.34 10.34
C TYR A 43 -4.02 -7.19 8.85
N GLY A 44 -4.50 -6.15 8.26
CA GLY A 44 -4.30 -5.93 6.84
C GLY A 44 -4.75 -4.56 6.37
N ARG A 45 -4.45 -4.27 5.12
CA ARG A 45 -4.76 -2.99 4.50
C ARG A 45 -5.11 -3.17 3.02
N THR A 46 -6.04 -2.35 2.52
CA THR A 46 -6.10 -2.02 1.10
C THR A 46 -5.36 -0.71 0.88
N GLU A 47 -4.56 -0.66 -0.17
CA GLU A 47 -3.89 0.55 -0.62
C GLU A 47 -4.59 1.07 -1.85
N ASP A 48 -5.12 2.29 -1.74
CA ASP A 48 -5.87 2.92 -2.80
C ASP A 48 -5.01 4.02 -3.44
N TYR A 49 -4.83 3.93 -4.75
CA TYR A 49 -4.17 4.96 -5.52
C TYR A 49 -4.98 5.27 -6.78
N PRO A 50 -5.49 6.51 -6.92
CA PRO A 50 -6.31 6.85 -8.08
C PRO A 50 -5.51 6.76 -9.37
N TYR A 51 -6.21 6.59 -10.49
CA TYR A 51 -5.59 6.70 -11.80
C TYR A 51 -4.95 8.07 -11.97
N ALA A 52 -3.78 8.12 -12.60
CA ALA A 52 -3.16 9.37 -12.99
C ALA A 52 -4.04 10.12 -14.01
N PRO A 53 -3.93 11.47 -14.12
CA PRO A 53 -4.73 12.25 -15.07
C PRO A 53 -4.60 11.83 -16.53
N ASP A 54 -3.48 11.18 -16.90
CA ASP A 54 -3.22 10.62 -18.22
C ASP A 54 -3.76 9.19 -18.41
N GLY A 55 -4.47 8.67 -17.39
CA GLY A 55 -4.99 7.30 -17.37
C GLY A 55 -3.97 6.25 -16.89
N GLY A 56 -2.76 6.66 -16.52
CA GLY A 56 -1.74 5.76 -15.98
C GLY A 56 -2.18 5.11 -14.67
N ARG A 57 -1.82 3.84 -14.46
CA ARG A 57 -2.17 3.07 -13.28
C ARG A 57 -0.94 2.81 -12.42
N HIS A 58 -0.99 3.21 -11.15
CA HIS A 58 -0.05 2.72 -10.17
C HIS A 58 -0.22 1.21 -10.02
N ASN A 59 0.89 0.51 -9.92
CA ASN A 59 0.92 -0.93 -9.72
C ASN A 59 2.07 -1.29 -8.79
N GLN A 60 2.02 -2.48 -8.21
CA GLN A 60 3.02 -2.92 -7.24
C GLN A 60 3.64 -4.24 -7.64
N ASN A 61 4.88 -4.44 -7.20
CA ASN A 61 5.59 -5.70 -7.24
C ASN A 61 5.72 -6.30 -5.83
N PHE A 62 6.07 -7.59 -5.73
CA PHE A 62 6.39 -8.25 -4.48
C PHE A 62 7.76 -8.91 -4.59
N VAL A 63 8.68 -8.52 -3.72
CA VAL A 63 10.09 -8.89 -3.78
C VAL A 63 10.65 -9.29 -2.41
N VAL A 64 11.80 -9.93 -2.42
CA VAL A 64 12.68 -10.06 -1.26
C VAL A 64 13.82 -9.05 -1.40
N VAL A 65 14.00 -8.21 -0.40
CA VAL A 65 15.17 -7.36 -0.25
C VAL A 65 16.21 -8.14 0.54
N PRO A 66 17.38 -8.44 -0.03
CA PRO A 66 18.39 -9.25 0.66
C PRO A 66 19.01 -8.49 1.83
N ALA A 67 19.50 -9.24 2.83
CA ALA A 67 20.36 -8.69 3.87
C ALA A 67 21.58 -7.99 3.22
N LYS A 68 22.00 -6.86 3.80
CA LYS A 68 23.06 -6.05 3.22
C LYS A 68 23.95 -5.42 4.28
N ASP A 69 25.25 -5.41 4.00
CA ASP A 69 26.25 -4.70 4.80
C ASP A 69 26.49 -3.30 4.20
N TYR A 70 26.57 -2.31 5.08
CA TYR A 70 26.79 -0.91 4.74
C TYR A 70 28.07 -0.38 5.41
N LYS A 71 28.69 0.60 4.84
CA LYS A 71 29.81 1.31 5.43
C LYS A 71 29.34 2.37 6.40
N GLU A 72 30.21 2.70 7.35
CA GLU A 72 29.96 3.85 8.22
C GLU A 72 29.76 5.13 7.39
N GLY A 73 28.65 5.82 7.66
CA GLY A 73 28.27 7.04 6.93
C GLY A 73 27.29 6.83 5.75
N ASP A 74 27.06 5.58 5.32
CA ASP A 74 26.01 5.28 4.35
C ASP A 74 24.64 5.61 4.94
N LYS A 75 23.73 6.13 4.11
CA LYS A 75 22.41 6.61 4.54
C LYS A 75 21.31 6.09 3.62
N ILE A 76 20.12 5.89 4.22
CA ILE A 76 18.87 5.91 3.47
C ILE A 76 18.72 7.33 2.92
N GLU A 77 18.34 7.45 1.66
CA GLU A 77 18.05 8.73 1.01
C GLU A 77 16.73 8.59 0.26
N ASP A 78 15.76 9.46 0.59
CA ASP A 78 14.51 9.57 -0.16
C ASP A 78 14.55 10.82 -1.03
N GLU A 79 14.70 10.61 -2.34
CA GLU A 79 14.82 11.71 -3.30
C GLU A 79 13.52 12.53 -3.43
N SER A 80 12.37 11.98 -3.02
CA SER A 80 11.08 12.65 -3.15
C SER A 80 10.94 13.87 -2.24
N ASN A 81 11.53 13.81 -1.04
CA ASN A 81 11.44 14.90 -0.06
C ASN A 81 12.78 15.31 0.55
N GLY A 82 13.85 14.54 0.31
CA GLY A 82 15.19 14.79 0.86
C GLY A 82 15.42 14.20 2.25
N PHE A 83 14.55 13.31 2.73
CA PHE A 83 14.74 12.58 3.98
C PHE A 83 16.02 11.74 3.93
N THR A 84 16.81 11.76 5.02
CA THR A 84 17.97 10.91 5.17
C THR A 84 18.05 10.30 6.56
N TYR A 85 18.45 9.03 6.65
CA TYR A 85 18.68 8.35 7.91
C TYR A 85 19.87 7.37 7.80
N PRO A 86 20.72 7.21 8.84
CA PRO A 86 21.89 6.34 8.78
C PRO A 86 21.48 4.87 8.56
N HIS A 87 22.20 4.16 7.66
CA HIS A 87 22.14 2.71 7.61
C HIS A 87 22.79 2.10 8.84
N LEU A 88 22.36 0.88 9.23
CA LEU A 88 23.13 0.04 10.13
C LEU A 88 24.30 -0.58 9.36
N THR A 89 25.34 -1.01 10.08
CA THR A 89 26.46 -1.75 9.45
C THR A 89 26.01 -3.08 8.84
N HIS A 90 24.95 -3.67 9.36
CA HIS A 90 24.28 -4.84 8.81
C HIS A 90 22.77 -4.65 8.92
N GLU A 91 22.07 -4.77 7.79
CA GLU A 91 20.61 -4.72 7.70
C GLU A 91 20.05 -6.08 7.29
N MET A 92 18.96 -6.48 7.94
CA MET A 92 18.32 -7.78 7.77
C MET A 92 17.60 -7.89 6.44
N LYS A 93 17.47 -9.11 5.93
CA LYS A 93 16.58 -9.46 4.81
C LYS A 93 15.13 -9.23 5.19
N TYR A 94 14.32 -8.76 4.23
CA TYR A 94 12.86 -8.66 4.38
C TYR A 94 12.14 -8.84 3.05
N THR A 95 10.88 -9.27 3.10
CA THR A 95 9.96 -9.21 1.95
C THR A 95 9.31 -7.83 1.90
N ALA A 96 8.99 -7.35 0.70
CA ALA A 96 8.30 -6.08 0.55
C ALA A 96 7.42 -6.04 -0.70
N THR A 97 6.33 -5.26 -0.64
CA THR A 97 5.70 -4.75 -1.85
C THR A 97 6.14 -3.32 -2.07
N TYR A 98 6.54 -3.02 -3.30
CA TYR A 98 6.92 -1.68 -3.72
C TYR A 98 6.11 -1.23 -4.92
N ASP A 99 5.92 0.08 -5.05
CA ASP A 99 5.44 0.64 -6.30
C ASP A 99 6.36 0.20 -7.43
N ALA A 100 5.78 -0.37 -8.46
CA ALA A 100 6.47 -0.64 -9.71
C ALA A 100 6.66 0.66 -10.50
N ALA A 101 7.30 0.58 -11.68
CA ALA A 101 7.56 1.76 -12.50
C ALA A 101 6.29 2.62 -12.69
N ARG A 102 6.40 3.91 -12.41
CA ARG A 102 5.35 4.90 -12.69
C ARG A 102 5.54 5.43 -14.10
N GLY A 103 4.43 5.73 -14.77
CA GLY A 103 4.45 6.38 -16.08
C GLY A 103 5.06 7.79 -16.08
N ASP A 104 5.20 8.41 -14.91
CA ASP A 104 5.81 9.73 -14.70
C ASP A 104 7.35 9.71 -14.60
N GLY A 105 7.97 8.52 -14.73
CA GLY A 105 9.42 8.35 -14.61
C GLY A 105 9.95 8.32 -13.18
N SER A 106 9.09 8.42 -12.15
CA SER A 106 9.53 8.23 -10.78
C SER A 106 9.82 6.75 -10.53
N ASN A 107 11.03 6.43 -10.08
CA ASN A 107 11.36 5.10 -9.58
C ASN A 107 10.69 4.95 -8.22
N GLY A 108 9.57 4.23 -8.17
CA GLY A 108 8.86 4.02 -6.94
C GLY A 108 9.69 3.21 -5.95
N ASN A 109 10.14 3.88 -4.90
CA ASN A 109 10.67 3.22 -3.70
C ASN A 109 9.61 3.21 -2.59
N PHE A 110 8.35 3.41 -2.93
CA PHE A 110 7.26 3.40 -1.98
C PHE A 110 7.00 1.96 -1.53
N GLY A 111 7.44 1.65 -0.31
CA GLY A 111 7.23 0.36 0.30
C GLY A 111 5.93 0.32 1.11
N ALA A 112 5.05 -0.66 0.82
CA ALA A 112 3.74 -0.72 1.44
C ALA A 112 3.68 -1.64 2.66
N HIS A 113 4.30 -2.81 2.61
CA HIS A 113 4.29 -3.80 3.70
C HIS A 113 5.35 -4.88 3.50
N GLY A 114 5.68 -5.62 4.57
CA GLY A 114 6.61 -6.74 4.50
C GLY A 114 6.80 -7.49 5.81
N PHE A 115 7.59 -8.57 5.73
CA PHE A 115 8.16 -9.32 6.85
C PHE A 115 9.68 -9.24 6.83
N ASN A 116 10.33 -9.13 7.98
CA ASN A 116 11.77 -9.36 8.06
C ASN A 116 12.12 -10.80 8.47
N GLU A 117 13.41 -11.14 8.41
CA GLU A 117 13.91 -12.50 8.67
C GLU A 117 13.84 -12.96 10.12
N VAL A 118 13.48 -12.07 11.05
CA VAL A 118 13.25 -12.37 12.46
C VAL A 118 11.77 -12.26 12.84
N GLY A 119 10.87 -12.25 11.85
CA GLY A 119 9.43 -12.39 12.03
C GLY A 119 8.68 -11.12 12.43
N VAL A 120 9.30 -9.96 12.30
CA VAL A 120 8.58 -8.68 12.43
C VAL A 120 7.92 -8.37 11.11
N SER A 121 6.63 -8.02 11.15
CA SER A 121 5.83 -7.59 10.02
C SER A 121 5.33 -6.17 10.20
N MET A 122 5.16 -5.46 9.10
CA MET A 122 4.68 -4.08 9.11
C MET A 122 3.78 -3.82 7.91
N THR A 123 2.72 -3.02 8.12
CA THR A 123 2.01 -2.31 7.05
C THR A 123 2.10 -0.82 7.28
N ALA A 124 2.48 -0.10 6.26
CA ALA A 124 2.63 1.34 6.22
C ALA A 124 2.16 1.84 4.84
N THR A 125 1.25 2.75 4.70
CA THR A 125 0.64 3.59 5.73
C THR A 125 -0.84 3.79 5.44
N VAL A 126 -1.60 4.25 6.41
CA VAL A 126 -2.91 4.83 6.18
C VAL A 126 -2.76 6.33 6.42
N SER A 127 -2.55 7.10 5.34
CA SER A 127 -2.34 8.55 5.43
C SER A 127 -3.50 9.23 6.14
N ALA A 128 -3.22 10.13 7.08
CA ALA A 128 -4.21 10.88 7.85
C ALA A 128 -3.88 12.37 7.82
N THR A 129 -4.89 13.22 7.80
CA THR A 129 -4.68 14.67 7.75
C THR A 129 -4.89 15.27 9.12
N PRO A 130 -3.85 15.87 9.72
CA PRO A 130 -3.99 16.61 10.96
C PRO A 130 -4.83 17.87 10.78
N HIS A 131 -5.49 18.33 11.86
CA HIS A 131 -6.24 19.57 11.85
C HIS A 131 -5.31 20.80 11.65
N ASP A 132 -5.78 21.81 10.90
CA ASP A 132 -5.00 23.02 10.57
C ASP A 132 -4.45 23.75 11.78
N LYS A 133 -5.17 23.79 12.90
CA LYS A 133 -4.70 24.39 14.14
C LYS A 133 -3.50 23.63 14.72
N ILE A 134 -3.52 22.31 14.63
CA ILE A 134 -2.41 21.46 15.04
C ILE A 134 -1.19 21.72 14.16
N LEU A 135 -1.37 21.76 12.85
CA LEU A 135 -0.28 22.05 11.90
C LEU A 135 0.34 23.44 12.07
N LYS A 136 -0.42 24.41 12.61
CA LYS A 136 0.15 25.71 13.00
C LYS A 136 0.99 25.64 14.28
N ALA A 137 0.66 24.75 15.20
CA ALA A 137 1.37 24.58 16.47
C ALA A 137 2.60 23.66 16.36
N ASP A 138 2.49 22.59 15.54
CA ASP A 138 3.54 21.61 15.24
C ASP A 138 3.45 21.21 13.76
N PRO A 139 4.08 21.99 12.85
CA PRO A 139 3.99 21.78 11.41
C PRO A 139 4.71 20.50 10.98
N LEU A 140 4.20 19.89 9.90
CA LEU A 140 4.91 18.82 9.21
C LEU A 140 6.30 19.28 8.76
N VAL A 141 7.26 18.38 8.77
CA VAL A 141 8.67 18.65 8.43
C VAL A 141 8.90 18.19 6.99
N LYS A 142 9.28 19.14 6.13
CA LYS A 142 9.38 18.89 4.68
C LYS A 142 10.30 17.71 4.34
N ASP A 143 11.46 17.64 4.99
CA ASP A 143 12.46 16.58 4.86
C ASP A 143 12.42 15.59 6.05
N GLY A 144 11.27 15.53 6.74
CA GLY A 144 10.96 14.55 7.77
C GLY A 144 10.68 13.17 7.18
N LEU A 145 10.45 12.19 8.05
CA LEU A 145 10.15 10.80 7.66
C LEU A 145 8.90 10.75 6.77
N PRO A 146 9.03 10.35 5.47
CA PRO A 146 7.89 10.16 4.59
C PRO A 146 7.36 8.72 4.69
N GLU A 147 6.11 8.49 4.31
CA GLU A 147 5.52 7.16 4.30
C GLU A 147 6.29 6.18 3.40
N ALA A 148 6.83 6.66 2.30
CA ALA A 148 7.58 5.86 1.33
C ALA A 148 8.80 5.13 1.93
N SER A 149 9.43 5.71 2.95
CA SER A 149 10.65 5.17 3.57
C SER A 149 10.38 4.33 4.83
N MET A 150 9.13 4.20 5.30
CA MET A 150 8.85 3.60 6.61
C MET A 150 9.22 2.13 6.70
N ILE A 151 8.87 1.30 5.72
CA ILE A 151 9.23 -0.12 5.79
C ILE A 151 10.74 -0.35 5.63
N ASP A 152 11.41 0.46 4.81
CA ASP A 152 12.87 0.39 4.60
C ASP A 152 13.65 0.91 5.82
N LEU A 153 13.01 1.75 6.63
CA LEU A 153 13.56 2.17 7.92
C LEU A 153 13.39 1.10 8.99
N VAL A 154 12.23 0.43 9.06
CA VAL A 154 11.85 -0.43 10.19
C VAL A 154 12.26 -1.89 9.97
N LEU A 155 11.85 -2.50 8.85
CA LEU A 155 12.00 -3.94 8.65
C LEU A 155 13.47 -4.43 8.68
N PRO A 156 14.46 -3.74 8.10
CA PRO A 156 15.84 -4.20 8.15
C PRO A 156 16.49 -4.06 9.55
N ARG A 157 15.80 -3.46 10.53
CA ARG A 157 16.37 -3.12 11.85
C ARG A 157 15.66 -3.77 13.03
N ALA A 158 14.33 -3.78 12.99
CA ALA A 158 13.50 -4.17 14.13
C ALA A 158 13.59 -5.67 14.44
N LYS A 159 13.82 -6.03 15.68
CA LYS A 159 13.84 -7.42 16.19
C LYS A 159 12.54 -7.81 16.87
N THR A 160 11.72 -6.83 17.26
CA THR A 160 10.39 -7.00 17.84
C THR A 160 9.44 -5.94 17.28
N ALA A 161 8.13 -6.17 17.41
CA ALA A 161 7.14 -5.19 17.02
C ALA A 161 7.30 -3.88 17.79
N ARG A 162 7.54 -3.95 19.09
CA ARG A 162 7.82 -2.79 19.93
C ARG A 162 9.04 -2.00 19.45
N GLU A 163 10.16 -2.68 19.18
CA GLU A 163 11.37 -2.03 18.64
C GLU A 163 11.09 -1.32 17.32
N GLY A 164 10.23 -1.91 16.44
CA GLY A 164 9.78 -1.25 15.21
C GLY A 164 9.10 0.09 15.47
N ILE A 165 8.21 0.16 16.44
CA ILE A 165 7.55 1.41 16.85
C ILE A 165 8.57 2.38 17.48
N GLU A 166 9.50 1.91 18.31
CA GLU A 166 10.53 2.74 18.94
C GLU A 166 11.50 3.35 17.90
N ILE A 167 11.81 2.63 16.81
CA ILE A 167 12.60 3.15 15.69
C ILE A 167 11.86 4.32 15.00
N VAL A 168 10.57 4.16 14.71
CA VAL A 168 9.77 5.24 14.12
C VAL A 168 9.68 6.41 15.10
N ALA A 169 9.33 6.17 16.36
CA ALA A 169 9.22 7.18 17.40
C ALA A 169 10.52 8.02 17.53
N LYS A 170 11.66 7.35 17.62
CA LYS A 170 12.97 8.02 17.66
C LYS A 170 13.22 8.85 16.40
N THR A 171 12.88 8.34 15.23
CA THR A 171 13.09 9.07 13.99
C THR A 171 12.21 10.31 13.93
N LEU A 172 10.96 10.24 14.42
CA LEU A 172 10.06 11.38 14.53
C LEU A 172 10.56 12.42 15.53
N ASP A 173 11.13 11.99 16.66
CA ASP A 173 11.75 12.92 17.63
C ASP A 173 12.97 13.64 17.03
N GLU A 174 13.75 12.98 16.16
CA GLU A 174 15.00 13.51 15.59
C GLU A 174 14.81 14.29 14.29
N LYS A 175 13.87 13.87 13.43
CA LYS A 175 13.69 14.36 12.06
C LYS A 175 12.31 14.93 11.78
N GLY A 176 11.34 14.61 12.62
CA GLY A 176 9.94 14.91 12.37
C GLY A 176 9.33 14.02 11.28
N SER A 177 8.04 14.26 11.01
CA SER A 177 7.27 13.59 9.95
C SER A 177 6.93 14.53 8.81
N ALA A 178 7.00 14.03 7.59
CA ALA A 178 6.57 14.77 6.40
C ALA A 178 5.04 14.80 6.25
N GLU A 179 4.34 13.87 6.91
CA GLU A 179 2.88 13.70 6.77
C GLU A 179 2.28 12.99 7.98
N GLY A 180 0.96 13.13 8.17
CA GLY A 180 0.22 12.36 9.17
C GLY A 180 -0.06 10.96 8.65
N ASN A 181 0.09 9.94 9.51
CA ASN A 181 -0.03 8.54 9.09
C ASN A 181 -0.47 7.62 10.22
N ILE A 182 -0.92 6.41 9.83
CA ILE A 182 -1.15 5.29 10.73
C ILE A 182 -0.33 4.10 10.24
N ILE A 183 0.36 3.42 11.15
CA ILE A 183 1.11 2.20 10.88
C ILE A 183 0.74 1.10 11.85
N VAL A 184 0.93 -0.15 11.41
CA VAL A 184 0.80 -1.35 12.26
C VAL A 184 2.06 -2.17 12.15
N VAL A 185 2.61 -2.56 13.29
CA VAL A 185 3.80 -3.43 13.40
C VAL A 185 3.46 -4.61 14.29
N ALA A 186 3.78 -5.82 13.87
CA ALA A 186 3.50 -7.03 14.65
C ALA A 186 4.65 -8.01 14.63
N ASP A 187 4.75 -8.80 15.70
CA ASP A 187 5.51 -10.03 15.79
C ASP A 187 4.64 -11.13 16.41
N LYS A 188 5.18 -12.33 16.60
CA LYS A 188 4.41 -13.46 17.16
C LYS A 188 3.82 -13.25 18.56
N ASN A 189 4.26 -12.21 19.29
CA ASN A 189 3.87 -11.96 20.68
C ASN A 189 2.89 -10.80 20.80
N GLU A 190 3.05 -9.77 19.97
CA GLU A 190 2.30 -8.53 20.10
C GLU A 190 2.10 -7.81 18.77
N LEU A 191 1.09 -6.95 18.76
CA LEU A 191 0.76 -6.07 17.67
C LEU A 191 0.65 -4.64 18.21
N TRP A 192 1.27 -3.70 17.52
CA TRP A 192 1.23 -2.27 17.84
C TRP A 192 0.55 -1.49 16.73
N TYR A 193 -0.29 -0.55 17.14
CA TYR A 193 -0.95 0.44 16.29
C TYR A 193 -0.41 1.82 16.66
N MET A 194 0.01 2.62 15.68
CA MET A 194 0.58 3.94 15.91
C MET A 194 -0.07 4.97 15.00
N GLU A 195 -0.48 6.11 15.58
CA GLU A 195 -0.86 7.33 14.87
C GLU A 195 0.25 8.37 14.92
N ILE A 196 0.69 8.84 13.74
CA ILE A 196 1.61 9.97 13.57
C ILE A 196 0.75 11.20 13.36
N LEU A 197 0.68 12.05 14.37
CA LEU A 197 -0.37 13.05 14.56
C LEU A 197 -0.03 14.42 13.99
N SER A 198 1.26 14.75 13.87
CA SER A 198 1.78 16.02 13.35
C SER A 198 3.28 15.92 13.11
N GLY A 199 3.99 17.04 12.96
CA GLY A 199 5.42 17.04 12.67
C GLY A 199 6.25 16.22 13.65
N HIS A 200 5.95 16.29 14.96
CA HIS A 200 6.71 15.57 16.00
C HIS A 200 5.82 14.83 17.01
N GLN A 201 4.50 14.85 16.81
CA GLN A 201 3.62 14.20 17.76
C GLN A 201 3.13 12.85 17.22
N TYR A 202 3.15 11.84 18.08
CA TYR A 202 2.71 10.48 17.80
C TYR A 202 2.21 9.79 19.07
N VAL A 203 1.32 8.84 18.88
CA VAL A 203 0.87 7.90 19.93
C VAL A 203 0.76 6.50 19.36
N ALA A 204 1.40 5.54 20.01
CA ALA A 204 1.28 4.13 19.71
C ALA A 204 0.70 3.37 20.90
N ILE A 205 -0.11 2.37 20.61
CA ILE A 205 -0.66 1.46 21.61
C ILE A 205 -0.36 0.01 21.23
N LYS A 206 -0.04 -0.80 22.23
CA LYS A 206 -0.10 -2.25 22.11
C LYS A 206 -1.56 -2.66 21.96
N PHE A 207 -1.92 -3.26 20.82
CA PHE A 207 -3.31 -3.54 20.49
C PHE A 207 -3.88 -4.66 21.37
N PRO A 208 -5.01 -4.45 22.06
CA PRO A 208 -5.60 -5.46 22.93
C PRO A 208 -6.12 -6.67 22.14
N GLN A 209 -5.86 -7.87 22.65
CA GLN A 209 -6.11 -9.11 21.93
C GLN A 209 -7.60 -9.52 21.89
N ASP A 210 -8.46 -8.88 22.68
CA ASP A 210 -9.92 -9.08 22.74
C ASP A 210 -10.67 -7.96 21.98
N ARG A 211 -10.03 -7.29 21.04
CA ARG A 211 -10.61 -6.19 20.23
C ARG A 211 -10.42 -6.42 18.73
N TYR A 212 -11.28 -5.75 17.97
CA TYR A 212 -11.05 -5.52 16.55
C TYR A 212 -11.10 -4.02 16.24
N ALA A 213 -10.51 -3.63 15.13
CA ALA A 213 -10.51 -2.26 14.62
C ALA A 213 -10.76 -2.26 13.12
N ILE A 214 -11.48 -1.23 12.64
CA ILE A 214 -11.61 -0.86 11.24
C ILE A 214 -11.29 0.62 11.15
N PHE A 215 -10.36 1.01 10.30
CA PHE A 215 -9.94 2.40 10.19
C PHE A 215 -9.58 2.79 8.76
N ALA A 216 -9.75 4.07 8.47
CA ALA A 216 -9.49 4.71 7.18
C ALA A 216 -8.57 5.94 7.38
N ASN A 217 -8.50 6.85 6.42
CA ASN A 217 -7.54 7.96 6.39
C ASN A 217 -7.89 9.12 7.35
N THR A 218 -8.01 8.82 8.63
CA THR A 218 -8.20 9.79 9.73
C THR A 218 -7.73 9.17 11.04
N TYR A 219 -7.74 9.91 12.14
CA TYR A 219 -7.34 9.41 13.46
C TYR A 219 -8.51 8.79 14.22
N TYR A 220 -8.21 7.80 15.07
CA TYR A 220 -9.19 6.99 15.81
C TYR A 220 -8.89 6.82 17.29
N LEU A 221 -7.66 7.14 17.74
CA LEU A 221 -7.30 6.99 19.16
C LEU A 221 -8.13 7.93 20.04
N GLY A 222 -8.90 7.36 20.95
CA GLY A 222 -9.55 8.10 22.02
C GLY A 222 -8.56 8.46 23.13
N HIS A 223 -8.99 8.23 24.39
CA HIS A 223 -8.13 8.39 25.56
C HIS A 223 -7.16 7.21 25.69
N VAL A 224 -5.90 7.51 26.04
CA VAL A 224 -4.88 6.52 26.44
C VAL A 224 -4.22 6.94 27.76
N ASP A 225 -3.83 5.97 28.58
CA ASP A 225 -3.04 6.25 29.79
C ASP A 225 -1.56 6.40 29.43
N PHE A 226 -1.08 7.62 29.30
CA PHE A 226 0.34 7.92 29.02
C PHE A 226 1.33 7.45 30.10
N LYS A 227 0.85 6.98 31.26
CA LYS A 227 1.69 6.40 32.32
C LYS A 227 1.93 4.91 32.09
N ASP A 228 1.10 4.25 31.32
CA ASP A 228 1.23 2.83 30.97
C ASP A 228 2.34 2.64 29.91
N LYS A 229 3.60 2.63 30.36
CA LYS A 229 4.76 2.51 29.47
C LYS A 229 4.93 1.13 28.85
N ASP A 230 4.25 0.13 29.35
CA ASP A 230 4.27 -1.23 28.79
C ASP A 230 3.38 -1.33 27.53
N ASN A 231 2.31 -0.55 27.47
CA ASN A 231 1.30 -0.61 26.42
C ASN A 231 1.16 0.69 25.62
N VAL A 232 1.85 1.78 25.99
CA VAL A 232 1.78 3.07 25.32
C VAL A 232 3.17 3.66 25.08
N ILE A 233 3.43 4.04 23.82
CA ILE A 233 4.61 4.82 23.41
C ILE A 233 4.08 6.12 22.78
N ALA A 234 4.45 7.26 23.32
CA ALA A 234 3.94 8.54 22.84
C ALA A 234 5.03 9.63 22.98
N SER A 235 4.98 10.62 22.08
CA SER A 235 5.76 11.85 22.24
C SER A 235 5.30 12.56 23.52
N LYS A 236 6.25 13.26 24.17
CA LYS A 236 6.01 13.87 25.50
C LYS A 236 5.07 15.07 25.46
N ASP A 237 4.95 15.75 24.31
CA ASP A 237 4.25 17.01 24.17
C ASP A 237 2.86 16.90 23.51
N VAL A 238 2.30 15.68 23.35
CA VAL A 238 0.99 15.43 22.70
C VAL A 238 -0.10 16.35 23.26
N GLU A 239 -0.30 16.36 24.57
CA GLU A 239 -1.32 17.23 25.17
C GLU A 239 -0.96 18.72 25.09
N ALA A 240 0.34 19.05 25.26
CA ALA A 240 0.80 20.43 25.25
C ALA A 240 0.62 21.08 23.88
N VAL A 241 0.88 20.35 22.79
CA VAL A 241 0.66 20.81 21.41
C VAL A 241 -0.83 21.03 21.15
N ALA A 242 -1.71 20.12 21.55
CA ALA A 242 -3.16 20.29 21.41
C ALA A 242 -3.68 21.54 22.17
N LYS A 243 -3.17 21.79 23.39
CA LYS A 243 -3.48 22.99 24.18
C LYS A 243 -2.95 24.26 23.52
N LYS A 244 -1.70 24.25 23.04
CA LYS A 244 -1.08 25.37 22.29
C LYS A 244 -1.84 25.70 21.01
N ALA A 245 -2.39 24.67 20.35
CA ALA A 245 -3.20 24.82 19.14
C ALA A 245 -4.61 25.37 19.39
N ASP A 246 -5.02 25.56 20.64
CA ASP A 246 -6.42 25.83 21.00
C ASP A 246 -7.37 24.80 20.35
N HIS A 247 -6.97 23.51 20.42
CA HIS A 247 -7.72 22.39 19.85
C HIS A 247 -7.67 21.14 20.75
N TYR A 248 -7.53 21.35 22.05
CA TYR A 248 -7.60 20.30 23.06
C TYR A 248 -9.07 19.90 23.28
N LYS A 249 -9.40 18.65 23.00
CA LYS A 249 -10.74 18.08 23.16
C LYS A 249 -10.72 16.97 24.22
N THR A 250 -11.85 16.77 24.85
CA THR A 250 -12.03 15.70 25.84
C THR A 250 -13.22 14.81 25.46
N ASP A 251 -13.16 13.55 25.88
CA ASP A 251 -14.30 12.65 25.86
C ASP A 251 -15.40 13.06 26.88
N LYS A 252 -16.47 12.29 26.92
CA LYS A 252 -17.60 12.51 27.85
C LYS A 252 -17.21 12.41 29.34
N ASP A 253 -16.11 11.74 29.64
CA ASP A 253 -15.59 11.52 30.99
C ASP A 253 -14.53 12.58 31.36
N GLY A 254 -14.26 13.54 30.48
CA GLY A 254 -13.31 14.64 30.67
C GLY A 254 -11.86 14.27 30.38
N ASN A 255 -11.58 13.08 29.86
CA ASN A 255 -10.23 12.66 29.50
C ASN A 255 -9.83 13.21 28.13
N PHE A 256 -8.54 13.46 27.94
CA PHE A 256 -7.99 13.90 26.66
C PHE A 256 -8.31 12.90 25.55
N HIS A 257 -8.95 13.39 24.46
CA HIS A 257 -9.33 12.59 23.30
C HIS A 257 -8.41 12.95 22.13
N ILE A 258 -7.56 11.99 21.73
CA ILE A 258 -6.47 12.23 20.75
C ILE A 258 -7.05 12.53 19.37
N ALA A 259 -7.90 11.65 18.81
CA ALA A 259 -8.45 11.81 17.48
C ALA A 259 -9.25 13.12 17.32
N ASP A 260 -10.05 13.50 18.33
CA ASP A 260 -10.82 14.75 18.31
C ASP A 260 -9.92 15.99 18.37
N SER A 261 -8.76 15.86 19.04
CA SER A 261 -7.83 16.98 19.20
C SER A 261 -6.89 17.14 18.02
N TYR A 262 -6.56 16.07 17.33
CA TYR A 262 -5.58 16.10 16.24
C TYR A 262 -6.20 15.95 14.86
N GLY A 263 -7.31 15.24 14.73
CA GLY A 263 -7.99 15.00 13.48
C GLY A 263 -8.92 16.13 13.05
N PRO A 264 -9.52 16.00 11.86
CA PRO A 264 -10.51 16.95 11.38
C PRO A 264 -11.77 16.94 12.26
N ASP A 265 -12.48 18.06 12.30
CA ASP A 265 -13.72 18.19 13.09
C ASP A 265 -14.82 17.21 12.64
N GLU A 266 -14.80 16.79 11.37
CA GLU A 266 -15.72 15.81 10.79
C GLU A 266 -14.97 14.86 9.86
N TYR A 267 -15.40 13.61 9.81
CA TYR A 267 -14.90 12.65 8.83
C TYR A 267 -15.31 13.06 7.42
N THR A 268 -14.39 12.91 6.46
CA THR A 268 -14.77 12.97 5.06
C THR A 268 -15.72 11.81 4.74
N GLU A 269 -16.57 12.00 3.73
CA GLU A 269 -17.50 10.96 3.30
C GLU A 269 -16.79 9.65 2.95
N ARG A 270 -15.61 9.73 2.33
CA ARG A 270 -14.79 8.57 2.00
C ARG A 270 -14.30 7.81 3.24
N ASN A 271 -13.87 8.51 4.29
CA ASN A 271 -13.45 7.87 5.54
C ASN A 271 -14.63 7.26 6.28
N ARG A 272 -15.72 8.01 6.39
CA ARG A 272 -16.96 7.60 7.03
C ARG A 272 -17.54 6.33 6.43
N SER A 273 -17.69 6.30 5.10
CA SER A 273 -18.34 5.18 4.39
C SER A 273 -17.56 3.88 4.53
N ARG A 274 -16.22 3.93 4.41
CA ARG A 274 -15.38 2.72 4.57
C ARG A 274 -15.40 2.20 6.00
N THR A 275 -15.22 3.06 6.99
CA THR A 275 -15.23 2.66 8.40
C THR A 275 -16.59 2.10 8.81
N TYR A 276 -17.69 2.79 8.43
CA TYR A 276 -19.05 2.30 8.72
C TYR A 276 -19.33 0.95 8.04
N ALA A 277 -18.97 0.81 6.76
CA ALA A 277 -19.19 -0.44 6.03
C ALA A 277 -18.39 -1.60 6.64
N GLY A 278 -17.12 -1.39 6.97
CA GLY A 278 -16.29 -2.43 7.59
C GLY A 278 -16.83 -2.84 8.97
N ILE A 279 -17.19 -1.88 9.84
CA ILE A 279 -17.75 -2.18 11.15
C ILE A 279 -19.07 -2.95 11.03
N THR A 280 -20.00 -2.50 10.19
CA THR A 280 -21.33 -3.15 10.06
C THR A 280 -21.26 -4.49 9.35
N LEU A 281 -20.23 -4.74 8.53
CA LEU A 281 -19.98 -6.06 7.97
C LEU A 281 -19.43 -7.03 9.02
N MET A 282 -18.43 -6.59 9.79
CA MET A 282 -17.80 -7.42 10.83
C MET A 282 -18.72 -7.65 12.02
N ASP A 283 -19.50 -6.64 12.40
CA ASP A 283 -20.49 -6.72 13.48
C ASP A 283 -21.83 -6.09 13.05
N PRO A 284 -22.72 -6.88 12.43
CA PRO A 284 -24.04 -6.39 11.96
C PRO A 284 -24.96 -5.84 13.05
N LYS A 285 -24.62 -6.05 14.32
CA LYS A 285 -25.39 -5.55 15.47
C LYS A 285 -24.66 -4.42 16.19
N ALA A 286 -23.57 -3.91 15.64
CA ALA A 286 -22.86 -2.78 16.22
C ALA A 286 -23.81 -1.58 16.41
N ASP A 287 -23.82 -1.01 17.62
CA ASP A 287 -24.60 0.20 17.92
C ASP A 287 -23.85 1.43 17.39
N ILE A 288 -23.94 1.62 16.09
CA ILE A 288 -23.39 2.78 15.38
C ILE A 288 -24.39 3.28 14.33
N LYS A 289 -24.33 4.57 14.05
CA LYS A 289 -25.07 5.21 12.96
C LYS A 289 -24.09 5.75 11.92
N TYR A 290 -24.54 5.82 10.67
CA TYR A 290 -23.72 6.37 9.60
C TYR A 290 -23.22 7.79 9.92
N ASP A 291 -24.06 8.62 10.52
CA ASP A 291 -23.78 10.02 10.83
C ASP A 291 -23.10 10.22 12.20
N ASP A 292 -22.68 9.15 12.89
CA ASP A 292 -21.92 9.29 14.12
C ASP A 292 -20.66 10.11 13.84
N LYS A 293 -20.35 11.03 14.76
CA LYS A 293 -19.24 11.97 14.59
C LYS A 293 -17.90 11.24 14.55
N HIS A 294 -17.75 10.21 15.38
CA HIS A 294 -16.55 9.39 15.51
C HIS A 294 -16.91 7.91 15.60
N PHE A 295 -15.96 7.06 15.22
CA PHE A 295 -16.01 5.62 15.42
C PHE A 295 -14.84 5.21 16.31
N ASP A 296 -15.12 4.50 17.39
CA ASP A 296 -14.08 4.01 18.29
C ASP A 296 -13.14 3.03 17.57
N LEU A 297 -11.83 3.19 17.77
CA LEU A 297 -10.82 2.23 17.28
C LEU A 297 -11.00 0.84 17.90
N LEU A 298 -11.04 0.79 19.23
CA LEU A 298 -11.02 -0.45 20.01
C LEU A 298 -12.42 -1.01 20.24
N ARG A 299 -12.88 -1.85 19.32
CA ARG A 299 -14.24 -2.40 19.34
C ARG A 299 -14.29 -3.82 19.89
N LYS A 300 -15.36 -4.13 20.64
CA LYS A 300 -15.74 -5.51 20.98
C LYS A 300 -16.88 -5.94 20.07
N PRO A 301 -16.91 -7.18 19.60
CA PRO A 301 -18.10 -7.71 18.94
C PRO A 301 -19.33 -7.62 19.86
N THR A 302 -20.47 -7.23 19.30
CA THR A 302 -21.75 -7.22 20.04
C THR A 302 -22.12 -8.63 20.51
N ASP A 303 -21.80 -9.65 19.72
CA ASP A 303 -21.88 -11.05 20.13
C ASP A 303 -20.53 -11.50 20.68
N PRO A 304 -20.42 -11.76 22.02
CA PRO A 304 -19.14 -12.19 22.61
C PRO A 304 -18.60 -13.54 22.10
N SER A 305 -19.45 -14.34 21.45
CA SER A 305 -19.04 -15.62 20.86
C SER A 305 -18.51 -15.49 19.43
N LYS A 306 -18.65 -14.32 18.80
CA LYS A 306 -18.20 -14.08 17.42
C LYS A 306 -16.70 -14.28 17.32
N LYS A 307 -16.31 -15.10 16.35
CA LYS A 307 -14.92 -15.27 15.91
C LYS A 307 -14.82 -14.93 14.43
N TYR A 308 -13.69 -14.38 14.04
CA TYR A 308 -13.40 -13.98 12.67
C TYR A 308 -12.42 -14.96 12.03
N SER A 309 -12.69 -15.33 10.80
CA SER A 309 -11.85 -16.17 9.97
C SER A 309 -11.07 -15.31 8.94
N LEU A 310 -10.17 -15.95 8.20
CA LEU A 310 -9.53 -15.31 7.04
C LEU A 310 -10.56 -14.91 5.98
N GLU A 311 -11.56 -15.75 5.74
CA GLU A 311 -12.62 -15.47 4.77
C GLU A 311 -13.44 -14.23 5.15
N ASP A 312 -13.67 -13.98 6.47
CA ASP A 312 -14.35 -12.77 6.95
C ASP A 312 -13.56 -11.51 6.59
N VAL A 313 -12.24 -11.52 6.81
CA VAL A 313 -11.39 -10.34 6.52
C VAL A 313 -11.10 -10.16 5.03
N PHE A 314 -11.04 -11.25 4.24
CA PHE A 314 -11.00 -11.14 2.78
C PHE A 314 -12.30 -10.53 2.23
N ALA A 315 -13.45 -10.92 2.82
CA ALA A 315 -14.74 -10.36 2.46
C ALA A 315 -14.84 -8.87 2.83
N GLU A 316 -14.24 -8.47 3.96
CA GLU A 316 -14.18 -7.06 4.37
C GLU A 316 -13.42 -6.22 3.33
N GLN A 317 -12.21 -6.63 2.93
CA GLN A 317 -11.42 -5.90 1.94
C GLN A 317 -12.03 -5.90 0.53
N ARG A 318 -12.88 -6.86 0.21
CA ARG A 318 -13.63 -6.94 -1.06
C ARG A 318 -14.94 -6.18 -1.05
N ASN A 319 -15.42 -5.74 0.12
CA ASN A 319 -16.78 -5.25 0.30
C ASN A 319 -17.06 -3.98 -0.50
N ARG A 320 -18.20 -3.95 -1.20
CA ARG A 320 -18.71 -2.83 -1.99
C ARG A 320 -20.15 -2.49 -1.61
N PHE A 321 -20.47 -2.56 -0.32
CA PHE A 321 -21.78 -2.29 0.29
C PHE A 321 -22.84 -3.37 -0.01
N GLU A 322 -22.48 -4.58 -0.40
CA GLU A 322 -23.43 -5.65 -0.70
C GLU A 322 -24.38 -5.95 0.47
N HIS A 323 -23.91 -5.75 1.71
CA HIS A 323 -24.71 -5.88 2.93
C HIS A 323 -25.55 -4.64 3.26
N LEU A 324 -25.28 -3.48 2.61
CA LEU A 324 -25.94 -2.19 2.82
C LEU A 324 -26.69 -1.77 1.55
N LYS A 325 -27.80 -2.44 1.26
CA LYS A 325 -28.56 -2.30 0.00
C LYS A 325 -29.00 -0.87 -0.35
N GLN A 326 -29.03 0.04 0.63
CA GLN A 326 -29.39 1.45 0.43
C GLN A 326 -28.26 2.26 -0.23
N TYR A 327 -27.04 1.75 -0.28
CA TYR A 327 -25.89 2.44 -0.84
C TYR A 327 -25.40 1.79 -2.13
N THR A 328 -24.77 2.59 -2.98
CA THR A 328 -24.10 2.16 -4.20
C THR A 328 -22.68 2.76 -4.17
N PRO A 329 -21.63 1.99 -4.53
CA PRO A 329 -20.28 2.51 -4.65
C PRO A 329 -20.20 3.67 -5.65
N ASP A 330 -19.42 4.70 -5.35
CA ASP A 330 -19.29 5.89 -6.18
C ASP A 330 -18.57 5.63 -7.52
N ASP A 331 -17.73 4.59 -7.60
CA ASP A 331 -17.08 4.13 -8.82
C ASP A 331 -18.04 3.45 -9.83
N LEU A 332 -19.32 3.24 -9.45
CA LEU A 332 -20.38 2.81 -10.36
C LEU A 332 -21.21 3.97 -10.90
N VAL A 333 -20.88 5.21 -10.56
CA VAL A 333 -21.53 6.39 -11.12
C VAL A 333 -20.96 6.68 -12.51
N GLU A 334 -21.84 6.91 -13.49
CA GLU A 334 -21.43 7.27 -14.83
C GLU A 334 -20.56 8.54 -14.83
N PRO A 335 -19.47 8.59 -15.61
CA PRO A 335 -18.63 9.79 -15.72
C PRO A 335 -19.43 11.05 -16.03
N GLY A 336 -19.14 12.12 -15.29
CA GLY A 336 -19.82 13.43 -15.45
C GLY A 336 -21.19 13.54 -14.79
N LYS A 337 -21.65 12.49 -14.08
CA LYS A 337 -22.82 12.57 -13.21
C LYS A 337 -22.43 13.07 -11.83
N GLU A 338 -23.30 13.87 -11.23
CA GLU A 338 -23.15 14.28 -9.84
C GLU A 338 -23.41 13.07 -8.91
N VAL A 339 -22.53 12.90 -7.93
CA VAL A 339 -22.66 11.84 -6.93
C VAL A 339 -23.63 12.30 -5.84
N ASP A 340 -24.74 11.59 -5.67
CA ASP A 340 -25.60 11.74 -4.49
C ASP A 340 -24.90 11.10 -3.29
N THR A 341 -24.30 11.93 -2.41
CA THR A 341 -23.57 11.48 -1.22
C THR A 341 -24.42 10.70 -0.21
N ASN A 342 -25.75 10.75 -0.31
CA ASN A 342 -26.63 9.90 0.48
C ASN A 342 -26.80 8.50 -0.10
N LYS A 343 -26.63 8.34 -1.41
CA LYS A 343 -26.82 7.08 -2.15
C LYS A 343 -25.53 6.41 -2.54
N TYR A 344 -24.53 7.17 -3.01
CA TYR A 344 -23.26 6.66 -3.50
C TYR A 344 -22.18 6.87 -2.46
N LYS A 345 -21.45 5.83 -2.14
CA LYS A 345 -20.43 5.77 -1.09
C LYS A 345 -19.13 5.21 -1.62
N TYR A 346 -18.01 5.65 -1.06
CA TYR A 346 -16.69 5.13 -1.39
C TYR A 346 -16.47 3.79 -0.70
N ALA A 347 -16.32 2.72 -1.48
CA ALA A 347 -16.28 1.35 -0.97
C ALA A 347 -14.87 0.93 -0.50
N LEU A 348 -14.79 -0.10 0.34
CA LEU A 348 -13.53 -0.75 0.73
C LEU A 348 -12.83 -1.38 -0.49
N GLY A 349 -13.56 -2.22 -1.25
CA GLY A 349 -13.07 -2.84 -2.49
C GLY A 349 -13.32 -1.97 -3.72
N ASN A 350 -12.93 -0.70 -3.70
CA ASN A 350 -13.12 0.25 -4.80
C ASN A 350 -12.12 0.04 -5.95
N GLU A 351 -12.30 0.74 -7.06
CA GLU A 351 -11.46 0.61 -8.26
C GLU A 351 -10.03 1.12 -8.08
N ASN A 352 -9.80 2.00 -7.09
CA ASN A 352 -8.48 2.58 -6.84
C ASN A 352 -7.55 1.66 -6.05
N VAL A 353 -8.05 0.54 -5.49
CA VAL A 353 -7.22 -0.43 -4.78
C VAL A 353 -6.15 -0.99 -5.72
N ILE A 354 -4.88 -0.87 -5.32
CA ILE A 354 -3.72 -1.41 -6.04
C ILE A 354 -3.07 -2.59 -5.32
N ASN A 355 -3.34 -2.74 -4.02
CA ASN A 355 -2.82 -3.80 -3.18
C ASN A 355 -3.83 -4.08 -2.07
N ALA A 356 -4.01 -5.34 -1.76
CA ALA A 356 -4.68 -5.81 -0.56
C ALA A 356 -3.84 -6.90 0.09
N HIS A 357 -3.70 -6.87 1.40
CA HIS A 357 -2.96 -7.90 2.11
C HIS A 357 -3.56 -8.14 3.49
N VAL A 358 -3.40 -9.38 3.95
CA VAL A 358 -3.76 -9.82 5.30
C VAL A 358 -2.56 -10.55 5.89
N TYR A 359 -2.06 -10.06 7.02
CA TYR A 359 -1.10 -10.74 7.85
C TYR A 359 -1.82 -11.63 8.85
N GLN A 360 -1.46 -12.92 8.86
CA GLN A 360 -1.91 -13.91 9.83
C GLN A 360 -0.71 -14.28 10.70
N ILE A 361 -0.64 -13.70 11.88
CA ILE A 361 0.47 -13.88 12.81
C ILE A 361 0.15 -15.02 13.77
N LYS A 362 0.93 -16.08 13.71
CA LYS A 362 0.71 -17.34 14.45
C LYS A 362 1.79 -17.54 15.51
N LYS A 363 1.37 -17.61 16.77
CA LYS A 363 2.28 -17.79 17.90
C LYS A 363 3.07 -19.11 17.82
N ASP A 364 2.46 -20.15 17.25
CA ASP A 364 3.04 -21.49 17.24
C ASP A 364 4.07 -21.71 16.12
N LEU A 365 4.18 -20.77 15.18
CA LEU A 365 5.24 -20.82 14.17
C LEU A 365 6.58 -20.34 14.76
N PRO A 366 7.72 -20.93 14.32
CA PRO A 366 9.04 -20.41 14.65
C PRO A 366 9.21 -18.95 14.23
N THR A 367 10.00 -18.21 14.98
CA THR A 367 10.21 -16.76 14.76
C THR A 367 10.60 -16.42 13.33
N PRO A 368 11.49 -17.14 12.61
CA PRO A 368 11.88 -16.80 11.25
C PRO A 368 10.75 -16.89 10.21
N PHE A 369 9.69 -17.64 10.48
CA PHE A 369 8.51 -17.66 9.59
C PHE A 369 7.72 -16.36 9.67
N GLY A 370 7.69 -15.69 10.84
CA GLY A 370 6.95 -14.46 11.11
C GLY A 370 5.43 -14.67 11.16
N GLY A 371 4.90 -15.45 10.25
CA GLY A 371 3.50 -15.70 10.00
C GLY A 371 3.28 -15.90 8.51
N VAL A 372 2.05 -15.66 8.07
CA VAL A 372 1.65 -15.76 6.66
C VAL A 372 1.12 -14.41 6.20
N VAL A 373 1.64 -13.88 5.10
CA VAL A 373 0.97 -12.82 4.36
C VAL A 373 0.10 -13.44 3.27
N TRP A 374 -1.16 -13.08 3.26
CA TRP A 374 -2.11 -13.37 2.20
C TRP A 374 -2.15 -12.15 1.28
N LEU A 375 -1.52 -12.26 0.12
CA LEU A 375 -1.27 -11.13 -0.79
C LEU A 375 -2.28 -11.13 -1.93
N GLY A 376 -3.00 -10.01 -2.09
CA GLY A 376 -3.87 -9.72 -3.21
C GLY A 376 -3.38 -8.47 -3.95
N LEU A 377 -2.59 -8.63 -5.02
CA LEU A 377 -2.21 -7.51 -5.87
C LEU A 377 -3.34 -7.11 -6.81
N ALA A 378 -3.40 -5.84 -7.17
CA ALA A 378 -4.46 -5.16 -7.90
C ALA A 378 -5.75 -4.99 -7.07
N GLN A 379 -6.91 -4.83 -7.71
CA GLN A 379 -8.18 -4.54 -7.05
C GLN A 379 -8.64 -5.70 -6.17
N SER A 380 -8.81 -5.43 -4.87
CA SER A 380 -9.16 -6.45 -3.87
C SER A 380 -10.45 -7.21 -4.21
N ARG A 381 -11.42 -6.56 -4.83
CA ARG A 381 -12.73 -7.14 -5.16
C ARG A 381 -12.66 -8.39 -6.04
N ASN A 382 -11.70 -8.47 -6.98
CA ASN A 382 -11.57 -9.56 -7.94
C ASN A 382 -10.18 -10.21 -7.95
N THR A 383 -9.35 -9.99 -6.94
CA THR A 383 -8.03 -10.61 -6.78
C THR A 383 -8.09 -11.84 -5.87
N PRO A 384 -7.31 -12.90 -6.15
CA PRO A 384 -7.09 -13.97 -5.19
C PRO A 384 -6.09 -13.55 -4.11
N TYR A 385 -6.29 -14.00 -2.86
CA TYR A 385 -5.33 -13.86 -1.77
C TYR A 385 -4.40 -15.08 -1.72
N VAL A 386 -3.12 -14.85 -1.98
CA VAL A 386 -2.10 -15.91 -2.12
C VAL A 386 -1.17 -15.91 -0.91
N PRO A 387 -0.97 -17.07 -0.22
CA PRO A 387 -0.19 -17.12 1.01
C PRO A 387 1.31 -17.23 0.77
N PHE A 388 2.09 -16.46 1.55
CA PHE A 388 3.55 -16.52 1.64
C PHE A 388 4.00 -16.44 3.10
N TYR A 389 5.01 -17.23 3.47
CA TYR A 389 5.72 -17.05 4.72
C TYR A 389 6.76 -15.93 4.64
N GLY A 390 7.05 -15.28 5.77
CA GLY A 390 8.08 -14.24 5.85
C GLY A 390 9.51 -14.74 5.61
N ILE A 391 9.77 -16.03 5.82
CA ILE A 391 11.11 -16.64 5.72
C ILE A 391 11.63 -16.80 4.29
N VAL A 392 10.78 -16.66 3.26
CA VAL A 392 11.19 -16.92 1.86
C VAL A 392 12.40 -16.09 1.42
N ASN A 393 13.23 -16.69 0.56
CA ASN A 393 14.44 -16.06 0.02
C ASN A 393 14.22 -15.45 -1.36
N ASP A 394 13.08 -15.74 -2.02
CA ASP A 394 12.71 -15.17 -3.31
C ASP A 394 11.20 -15.20 -3.52
N THR A 395 10.72 -14.44 -4.50
CA THR A 395 9.32 -14.41 -4.94
C THR A 395 9.22 -14.84 -6.41
N TYR A 396 8.03 -15.28 -6.84
CA TYR A 396 7.79 -15.74 -8.21
C TYR A 396 7.98 -14.62 -9.23
N ALA A 397 8.66 -14.91 -10.36
CA ALA A 397 9.06 -13.91 -11.34
C ALA A 397 7.94 -12.95 -11.78
N PRO A 398 6.69 -13.38 -12.06
CA PRO A 398 5.59 -12.49 -12.40
C PRO A 398 5.23 -11.44 -11.34
N PHE A 399 5.56 -11.65 -10.06
CA PHE A 399 5.40 -10.63 -9.01
C PHE A 399 6.46 -9.53 -9.09
N LYS A 400 7.60 -9.77 -9.74
CA LYS A 400 8.73 -8.85 -9.83
C LYS A 400 8.71 -7.97 -11.06
N VAL A 401 7.75 -8.20 -11.96
CA VAL A 401 7.64 -7.42 -13.22
C VAL A 401 7.30 -5.98 -12.89
N ARG A 402 8.15 -5.07 -13.34
CA ARG A 402 7.99 -3.62 -13.21
C ARG A 402 7.62 -3.05 -14.57
N SER A 403 6.37 -2.69 -14.77
CA SER A 403 5.89 -2.10 -16.02
C SER A 403 4.84 -1.05 -15.72
N ALA A 404 4.98 0.14 -16.30
CA ALA A 404 3.99 1.22 -16.23
C ALA A 404 2.76 0.93 -17.10
N LYS A 405 2.82 -0.11 -17.96
CA LYS A 405 1.75 -0.49 -18.89
C LYS A 405 1.43 -1.97 -18.71
N TYR A 406 0.29 -2.38 -19.29
CA TYR A 406 -0.10 -3.78 -19.31
C TYR A 406 1.04 -4.67 -19.83
N ASP A 407 1.46 -5.63 -19.00
CA ASP A 407 2.43 -6.67 -19.33
C ASP A 407 1.80 -8.05 -19.03
N PRO A 408 1.59 -8.90 -20.03
CA PRO A 408 0.92 -10.20 -19.85
C PRO A 408 1.72 -11.19 -18.98
N THR A 409 2.97 -10.91 -18.68
CA THR A 409 3.82 -11.72 -17.79
C THR A 409 3.75 -11.24 -16.33
N SER A 410 3.16 -10.07 -16.07
CA SER A 410 2.99 -9.51 -14.74
C SER A 410 1.80 -10.13 -14.03
N TRP A 411 1.99 -10.49 -12.77
CA TRP A 411 0.89 -10.90 -11.89
C TRP A 411 -0.13 -9.78 -11.71
N TYR A 412 0.35 -8.58 -11.38
CA TYR A 412 -0.50 -7.41 -11.18
C TYR A 412 -1.41 -7.15 -12.39
N TRP A 413 -0.82 -7.08 -13.59
CA TRP A 413 -1.56 -6.73 -14.80
C TRP A 413 -2.53 -7.84 -15.25
N ALA A 414 -2.23 -9.11 -15.00
CA ALA A 414 -3.16 -10.21 -15.28
C ALA A 414 -4.42 -10.11 -14.39
N VAL A 415 -4.25 -9.87 -13.09
CA VAL A 415 -5.37 -9.71 -12.17
C VAL A 415 -6.14 -8.41 -12.43
N TRP A 416 -5.43 -7.31 -12.69
CA TRP A 416 -6.05 -6.04 -13.08
C TRP A 416 -6.93 -6.21 -14.33
N HIS A 417 -6.48 -6.95 -15.33
CA HIS A 417 -7.25 -7.18 -16.54
C HIS A 417 -8.53 -7.99 -16.28
N ILE A 418 -8.47 -9.01 -15.43
CA ILE A 418 -9.65 -9.75 -14.96
C ILE A 418 -10.65 -8.79 -14.31
N ASP A 419 -10.19 -7.94 -13.37
CA ASP A 419 -11.06 -6.97 -12.69
C ASP A 419 -11.72 -6.02 -13.70
N GLN A 420 -10.95 -5.50 -14.65
CA GLN A 420 -11.47 -4.61 -15.68
C GLN A 420 -12.55 -5.30 -16.53
N MET A 421 -12.38 -6.58 -16.91
CA MET A 421 -13.40 -7.34 -17.65
C MET A 421 -14.69 -7.52 -16.83
N VAL A 422 -14.59 -7.79 -15.52
CA VAL A 422 -15.77 -7.86 -14.62
C VAL A 422 -16.51 -6.53 -14.59
N MET A 423 -15.77 -5.42 -14.45
CA MET A 423 -16.37 -4.07 -14.36
C MET A 423 -17.00 -3.63 -15.66
N LYS A 424 -16.40 -3.98 -16.80
CA LYS A 424 -16.93 -3.64 -18.12
C LYS A 424 -18.15 -4.47 -18.50
N TYR A 425 -18.18 -5.75 -18.11
CA TYR A 425 -19.21 -6.71 -18.50
C TYR A 425 -19.84 -7.37 -17.25
N PRO A 426 -20.46 -6.60 -16.35
CA PRO A 426 -21.04 -7.14 -15.12
C PRO A 426 -22.21 -8.10 -15.38
N ASP A 427 -22.88 -7.97 -16.53
CA ASP A 427 -23.94 -8.86 -16.98
C ASP A 427 -23.42 -10.27 -17.35
N LEU A 428 -22.15 -10.39 -17.75
CA LEU A 428 -21.53 -11.69 -18.05
C LEU A 428 -20.92 -12.36 -16.83
N PHE A 429 -20.36 -11.60 -15.93
CA PHE A 429 -19.51 -12.14 -14.85
C PHE A 429 -20.13 -11.98 -13.47
N GLY A 430 -20.80 -10.85 -13.18
CA GLY A 430 -21.36 -10.60 -11.85
C GLY A 430 -20.35 -10.86 -10.73
N ASN A 431 -20.71 -11.73 -9.80
CA ASN A 431 -19.83 -12.15 -8.68
C ASN A 431 -19.08 -13.48 -8.96
N SER A 432 -19.21 -14.06 -10.17
CA SER A 432 -18.69 -15.41 -10.45
C SER A 432 -17.17 -15.52 -10.25
N ILE A 433 -16.42 -14.44 -10.52
CA ILE A 433 -14.97 -14.41 -10.32
C ILE A 433 -14.62 -14.40 -8.83
N GLN A 434 -15.33 -13.62 -8.02
CA GLN A 434 -15.14 -13.64 -6.57
C GLN A 434 -15.47 -15.01 -5.96
N GLU A 435 -16.53 -15.64 -6.43
CA GLU A 435 -16.93 -16.99 -5.99
C GLU A 435 -15.87 -18.03 -6.35
N LYS A 436 -15.30 -17.93 -7.56
CA LYS A 436 -14.19 -18.80 -8.00
C LYS A 436 -12.97 -18.63 -7.09
N TRP A 437 -12.57 -17.40 -6.78
CA TRP A 437 -11.46 -17.16 -5.87
C TRP A 437 -11.74 -17.67 -4.46
N LYS A 438 -12.93 -17.41 -3.90
CA LYS A 438 -13.32 -17.91 -2.57
C LYS A 438 -13.22 -19.43 -2.47
N GLU A 439 -13.60 -20.16 -3.53
CA GLU A 439 -13.51 -21.62 -3.52
C GLU A 439 -12.06 -22.11 -3.56
N LEU A 440 -11.19 -21.48 -4.36
CA LEU A 440 -9.77 -21.80 -4.40
C LEU A 440 -9.06 -21.42 -3.08
N GLU A 441 -9.38 -20.28 -2.52
CA GLU A 441 -8.84 -19.81 -1.24
C GLU A 441 -9.15 -20.75 -0.08
N LYS A 442 -10.32 -21.35 -0.03
CA LYS A 442 -10.62 -22.40 0.96
C LYS A 442 -9.64 -23.57 0.88
N GLY A 443 -9.29 -23.98 -0.34
CA GLY A 443 -8.27 -25.00 -0.56
C GLY A 443 -6.91 -24.56 -0.05
N TRP A 444 -6.48 -23.34 -0.41
CA TRP A 444 -5.18 -22.79 0.02
C TRP A 444 -5.10 -22.55 1.53
N ILE A 445 -6.18 -22.12 2.18
CA ILE A 445 -6.25 -21.97 3.65
C ILE A 445 -6.04 -23.33 4.32
N LYS A 446 -6.66 -24.39 3.81
CA LYS A 446 -6.48 -25.74 4.33
C LYS A 446 -5.06 -26.28 4.11
N GLU A 447 -4.50 -26.07 2.93
CA GLU A 447 -3.11 -26.43 2.61
C GLU A 447 -2.13 -25.65 3.50
N GLN A 448 -2.37 -24.36 3.70
CA GLN A 448 -1.55 -23.51 4.55
C GLN A 448 -1.57 -24.00 6.01
N ALA A 449 -2.74 -24.36 6.54
CA ALA A 449 -2.86 -24.91 7.89
C ALA A 449 -2.09 -26.24 8.06
N ALA A 450 -2.03 -27.09 7.04
CA ALA A 450 -1.23 -28.30 7.06
C ALA A 450 0.29 -28.01 7.05
N LEU A 451 0.72 -26.99 6.29
CA LEU A 451 2.12 -26.53 6.29
C LEU A 451 2.49 -25.90 7.62
N ASP A 452 1.62 -25.09 8.22
CA ASP A 452 1.84 -24.51 9.54
C ASP A 452 2.03 -25.60 10.59
N GLN A 453 1.22 -26.66 10.56
CA GLN A 453 1.38 -27.82 11.45
C GLN A 453 2.71 -28.54 11.22
N LYS A 454 3.16 -28.68 9.95
CA LYS A 454 4.47 -29.26 9.62
C LYS A 454 5.62 -28.50 10.26
N TYR A 455 5.55 -27.17 10.29
CA TYR A 455 6.65 -26.30 10.70
C TYR A 455 6.57 -25.84 12.16
N SER A 456 5.41 -25.94 12.84
CA SER A 456 5.19 -25.42 14.20
C SER A 456 6.09 -26.05 15.29
N GLY A 457 6.59 -27.27 15.07
CA GLY A 457 7.49 -27.96 16.01
C GLY A 457 8.96 -27.65 15.84
N LEU A 458 9.36 -26.83 14.86
CA LEU A 458 10.76 -26.54 14.61
C LEU A 458 11.31 -25.49 15.58
N THR A 459 12.59 -25.61 15.93
CA THR A 459 13.34 -24.51 16.55
C THR A 459 13.61 -23.41 15.49
N ASP A 460 13.99 -22.21 15.94
CA ASP A 460 14.32 -21.10 15.02
C ASP A 460 15.49 -21.46 14.08
N ASP A 461 16.49 -22.19 14.53
CA ASP A 461 17.62 -22.64 13.71
C ASP A 461 17.19 -23.70 12.68
N GLN A 462 16.33 -24.65 13.09
CA GLN A 462 15.76 -25.63 12.17
C GLN A 462 14.88 -24.93 11.13
N ALA A 463 14.08 -23.95 11.54
CA ALA A 463 13.25 -23.13 10.64
C ALA A 463 14.11 -22.40 9.59
N LYS A 464 15.20 -21.74 10.01
CA LYS A 464 16.14 -21.09 9.08
C LYS A 464 16.71 -22.06 8.04
N ALA A 465 17.02 -23.30 8.46
CA ALA A 465 17.52 -24.32 7.55
C ALA A 465 16.49 -24.78 6.51
N THR A 466 15.19 -24.52 6.71
CA THR A 466 14.13 -24.86 5.73
C THR A 466 13.83 -23.75 4.75
N ALA A 467 14.47 -22.58 4.84
CA ALA A 467 14.12 -21.40 4.04
C ALA A 467 14.13 -21.65 2.53
N ASP A 468 15.12 -22.41 2.02
CA ASP A 468 15.20 -22.72 0.58
C ASP A 468 14.11 -23.71 0.15
N GLU A 469 13.77 -24.72 0.99
CA GLU A 469 12.65 -25.62 0.74
C GLU A 469 11.32 -24.84 0.69
N VAL A 470 11.06 -24.02 1.70
CA VAL A 470 9.85 -23.17 1.80
C VAL A 470 9.78 -22.22 0.61
N THR A 471 10.89 -21.64 0.19
CA THR A 471 10.97 -20.77 -0.99
C THR A 471 10.60 -21.55 -2.25
N SER A 472 11.24 -22.72 -2.48
CA SER A 472 10.95 -23.56 -3.65
C SER A 472 9.48 -23.95 -3.73
N ASP A 473 8.88 -24.34 -2.61
CA ASP A 473 7.47 -24.73 -2.56
C ASP A 473 6.53 -23.54 -2.76
N SER A 474 6.88 -22.36 -2.22
CA SER A 474 6.14 -21.10 -2.47
C SER A 474 6.18 -20.69 -3.93
N LEU A 475 7.33 -20.81 -4.61
CA LEU A 475 7.46 -20.51 -6.03
C LEU A 475 6.61 -21.44 -6.90
N LYS A 476 6.63 -22.76 -6.63
CA LYS A 476 5.79 -23.76 -7.35
C LYS A 476 4.29 -23.50 -7.16
N ARG A 477 3.89 -23.16 -5.92
CA ARG A 477 2.50 -22.82 -5.62
C ARG A 477 2.09 -21.55 -6.36
N ALA A 478 2.90 -20.50 -6.33
CA ALA A 478 2.65 -19.26 -7.05
C ALA A 478 2.57 -19.49 -8.57
N GLU A 479 3.45 -20.32 -9.14
CA GLU A 479 3.38 -20.72 -10.56
C GLU A 479 2.05 -21.39 -10.90
N THR A 480 1.60 -22.31 -10.04
CA THR A 480 0.33 -23.03 -10.25
C THR A 480 -0.86 -22.06 -10.22
N ILE A 481 -0.87 -21.15 -9.23
CA ILE A 481 -1.93 -20.15 -9.09
C ILE A 481 -1.90 -19.16 -10.27
N PHE A 482 -0.72 -18.74 -10.71
CA PHE A 482 -0.61 -17.83 -11.86
C PHE A 482 -1.13 -18.47 -13.15
N LYS A 483 -0.88 -19.76 -13.37
CA LYS A 483 -1.49 -20.49 -14.48
C LYS A 483 -3.02 -20.51 -14.41
N GLN A 484 -3.59 -20.65 -13.21
CA GLN A 484 -5.04 -20.55 -13.00
C GLN A 484 -5.57 -19.14 -13.28
N ILE A 485 -4.86 -18.10 -12.86
CA ILE A 485 -5.21 -16.70 -13.19
C ILE A 485 -5.22 -16.49 -14.70
N LYS A 486 -4.19 -16.94 -15.41
CA LYS A 486 -4.09 -16.82 -16.87
C LYS A 486 -5.19 -17.61 -17.60
N GLN A 487 -5.57 -18.77 -17.07
CA GLN A 487 -6.69 -19.54 -17.59
C GLN A 487 -8.01 -18.79 -17.42
N VAL A 488 -8.27 -18.22 -16.23
CA VAL A 488 -9.47 -17.40 -15.98
C VAL A 488 -9.51 -16.20 -16.93
N GLU A 489 -8.40 -15.49 -17.08
CA GLU A 489 -8.29 -14.37 -18.01
C GLU A 489 -8.69 -14.77 -19.44
N SER A 490 -8.15 -15.90 -19.94
CA SER A 490 -8.46 -16.41 -21.28
C SER A 490 -9.93 -16.84 -21.43
N GLU A 491 -10.47 -17.58 -20.44
CA GLU A 491 -11.88 -18.02 -20.44
C GLU A 491 -12.83 -16.80 -20.47
N MET A 492 -12.50 -15.72 -19.77
CA MET A 492 -13.29 -14.49 -19.75
C MET A 492 -13.23 -13.77 -21.10
N GLU A 493 -12.04 -13.65 -21.70
CA GLU A 493 -11.89 -13.08 -23.05
C GLU A 493 -12.72 -13.84 -24.09
N ASP A 494 -12.65 -15.18 -24.08
CA ASP A 494 -13.41 -16.00 -25.01
C ASP A 494 -14.93 -15.86 -24.82
N LYS A 495 -15.38 -15.75 -23.56
CA LYS A 495 -16.78 -15.49 -23.25
C LYS A 495 -17.24 -14.13 -23.77
N ILE A 496 -16.44 -13.07 -23.58
CA ILE A 496 -16.73 -11.73 -24.11
C ILE A 496 -16.83 -11.77 -25.65
N ARG A 497 -15.88 -12.40 -26.33
CA ARG A 497 -15.91 -12.53 -27.80
C ARG A 497 -17.18 -13.25 -28.27
N THR A 498 -17.52 -14.35 -27.63
CA THR A 498 -18.68 -15.17 -28.01
C THR A 498 -20.00 -14.45 -27.75
N GLU A 499 -20.19 -13.87 -26.55
CA GLU A 499 -21.48 -13.31 -26.13
C GLU A 499 -21.72 -11.88 -26.66
N LYS A 500 -20.65 -11.12 -26.89
CA LYS A 500 -20.73 -9.73 -27.39
C LYS A 500 -20.42 -9.61 -28.87
N GLY A 501 -20.03 -10.70 -29.56
CA GLY A 501 -19.69 -10.70 -30.99
C GLY A 501 -18.48 -9.83 -31.33
N LEU A 502 -17.53 -9.71 -30.41
CA LEU A 502 -16.35 -8.88 -30.58
C LEU A 502 -15.28 -9.60 -31.40
N GLU A 503 -14.49 -8.83 -32.17
CA GLU A 503 -13.31 -9.34 -32.88
C GLU A 503 -12.26 -9.88 -31.89
N ALA A 504 -11.19 -10.51 -32.40
CA ALA A 504 -10.16 -11.14 -31.59
C ALA A 504 -9.57 -10.19 -30.53
N ASP A 505 -9.35 -8.93 -30.91
CA ASP A 505 -8.87 -7.88 -30.02
C ASP A 505 -10.03 -6.94 -29.67
N PHE A 506 -10.47 -6.96 -28.43
CA PHE A 506 -11.49 -6.02 -27.98
C PHE A 506 -10.87 -4.79 -27.30
N VAL A 507 -11.52 -3.65 -27.49
CA VAL A 507 -11.13 -2.38 -26.83
C VAL A 507 -11.78 -2.32 -25.46
N TYR A 508 -10.97 -2.00 -24.48
CA TYR A 508 -11.39 -1.90 -23.10
C TYR A 508 -11.05 -0.50 -22.55
N ASP A 509 -12.06 0.37 -22.38
CA ASP A 509 -11.92 1.79 -21.93
C ASP A 509 -10.77 2.55 -22.60
N GLY A 510 -10.68 2.44 -23.94
CA GLY A 510 -9.55 2.95 -24.72
C GLY A 510 -8.33 2.05 -24.79
N TYR A 511 -8.33 0.94 -24.04
CA TYR A 511 -7.27 -0.06 -24.15
C TYR A 511 -7.63 -1.10 -25.23
N ASN A 512 -6.64 -1.37 -26.06
CA ASN A 512 -6.64 -2.53 -26.94
C ASN A 512 -5.51 -3.46 -26.45
N LYS A 513 -5.86 -4.67 -25.98
CA LYS A 513 -4.91 -5.61 -25.41
C LYS A 513 -3.76 -5.95 -26.39
N ALA A 514 -4.05 -6.12 -27.68
CA ALA A 514 -3.02 -6.41 -28.67
C ALA A 514 -2.02 -5.27 -28.79
N ASN A 515 -2.49 -4.01 -28.76
CA ASN A 515 -1.59 -2.85 -28.80
C ASN A 515 -0.75 -2.73 -27.53
N LEU A 516 -1.33 -3.04 -26.36
CA LEU A 516 -0.59 -3.04 -25.09
C LEU A 516 0.46 -4.15 -25.05
N VAL A 517 0.11 -5.36 -25.50
CA VAL A 517 1.05 -6.48 -25.58
C VAL A 517 2.16 -6.17 -26.59
N ALA A 518 1.84 -5.59 -27.75
CA ALA A 518 2.83 -5.17 -28.74
C ALA A 518 3.77 -4.10 -28.19
N ALA A 519 3.25 -3.10 -27.44
CA ALA A 519 4.05 -2.09 -26.79
C ALA A 519 5.00 -2.68 -25.73
N ALA A 520 4.49 -3.59 -24.87
CA ALA A 520 5.29 -4.28 -23.86
C ALA A 520 6.37 -5.18 -24.47
N GLN A 521 6.08 -5.82 -25.62
CA GLN A 521 7.07 -6.61 -26.34
C GLN A 521 8.16 -5.73 -26.95
N ALA A 522 7.80 -4.60 -27.54
CA ALA A 522 8.75 -3.64 -28.10
C ALA A 522 9.70 -3.07 -27.02
N GLU A 523 9.19 -2.79 -25.81
CA GLU A 523 10.01 -2.38 -24.66
C GLU A 523 11.00 -3.47 -24.22
N LYS A 524 10.57 -4.75 -24.21
CA LYS A 524 11.46 -5.90 -23.90
C LYS A 524 12.54 -6.11 -24.96
N ASP A 525 12.20 -5.91 -26.21
CA ASP A 525 13.15 -6.06 -27.31
C ASP A 525 14.16 -4.89 -27.31
N ALA A 526 13.72 -3.68 -26.97
CA ALA A 526 14.60 -2.53 -26.78
C ALA A 526 15.56 -2.70 -25.59
N SER A 527 15.09 -3.26 -24.47
CA SER A 527 15.94 -3.53 -23.30
C SER A 527 17.01 -4.59 -23.62
N LYS A 528 16.64 -5.67 -24.33
CA LYS A 528 17.60 -6.69 -24.79
C LYS A 528 18.66 -6.15 -25.76
N GLU A 529 18.31 -5.15 -26.55
CA GLU A 529 19.24 -4.48 -27.47
C GLU A 529 20.22 -3.57 -26.71
N THR A 530 19.77 -2.98 -25.59
CA THR A 530 20.62 -2.19 -24.69
C THR A 530 21.61 -3.10 -23.95
N ASP A 531 21.12 -4.22 -23.39
CA ASP A 531 21.96 -5.22 -22.71
C ASP A 531 23.02 -5.83 -23.66
N LYS A 532 22.65 -6.12 -24.93
CA LYS A 532 23.60 -6.58 -25.94
C LYS A 532 24.64 -5.52 -26.31
N LYS A 533 24.28 -4.24 -26.32
CA LYS A 533 25.23 -3.15 -26.56
C LYS A 533 26.18 -2.96 -25.39
N GLU A 534 25.72 -3.14 -24.16
CA GLU A 534 26.58 -3.12 -22.96
C GLU A 534 27.51 -4.34 -22.89
N GLU A 535 27.03 -5.56 -23.20
CA GLU A 535 27.87 -6.75 -23.30
C GLU A 535 28.92 -6.63 -24.40
N THR A 536 28.57 -6.06 -25.57
CA THR A 536 29.51 -5.84 -26.67
C THR A 536 30.52 -4.73 -26.33
N ALA A 537 30.14 -3.72 -25.58
CA ALA A 537 31.04 -2.68 -25.09
C ALA A 537 31.99 -3.22 -24.00
N SER A 538 31.50 -4.11 -23.12
CA SER A 538 32.33 -4.75 -22.08
C SER A 538 33.32 -5.77 -22.69
N SER A 539 32.93 -6.50 -23.74
CA SER A 539 33.79 -7.46 -24.41
C SER A 539 34.88 -6.80 -25.28
N GLN A 540 34.63 -5.58 -25.78
CA GLN A 540 35.66 -4.79 -26.50
C GLN A 540 36.65 -4.07 -25.57
N SER A 541 36.30 -3.85 -24.29
CA SER A 541 37.18 -3.23 -23.29
C SER A 541 38.21 -4.21 -22.70
N SER A 542 38.00 -5.52 -22.84
CA SER A 542 38.92 -6.53 -22.31
C SER A 542 40.10 -6.90 -23.25
N SER A 543 40.16 -6.35 -24.48
CA SER A 543 41.21 -6.67 -25.46
C SER A 543 42.23 -5.55 -25.75
N LYS A 544 42.19 -4.42 -25.00
CA LYS A 544 43.20 -3.36 -25.10
C LYS A 544 43.55 -2.79 -23.73
N ALA A 545 44.36 -3.52 -23.01
CA ALA A 545 45.11 -2.99 -21.88
C ALA A 545 46.52 -2.72 -22.35
N SER A 546 46.77 -1.56 -22.93
CA SER A 546 48.05 -0.83 -22.89
C SER A 546 47.85 0.57 -23.47
N ASP A 547 48.22 1.54 -22.64
CA ASP A 547 48.54 2.94 -22.94
C ASP A 547 47.43 3.99 -23.11
N SER A 548 47.55 4.92 -22.18
CA SER A 548 47.25 6.36 -22.21
C SER A 548 45.94 6.86 -21.62
N ASN A 549 46.13 7.56 -20.51
CA ASN A 549 45.26 8.62 -19.96
C ASN A 549 44.73 9.56 -21.04
N SER A 550 43.44 9.55 -21.28
CA SER A 550 42.61 10.72 -21.67
C SER A 550 41.32 10.23 -22.34
N SER A 551 40.19 10.19 -21.59
CA SER A 551 38.84 10.37 -22.13
C SER A 551 37.74 10.03 -21.10
N LEU A 552 37.74 10.80 -20.01
CA LEU A 552 36.60 10.77 -19.07
C LEU A 552 35.52 11.83 -19.40
N SER A 553 35.59 12.41 -20.62
CA SER A 553 34.70 13.53 -21.00
C SER A 553 33.70 13.19 -22.11
N ALA A 554 33.62 11.95 -22.57
CA ALA A 554 32.80 11.60 -23.74
C ALA A 554 31.52 10.81 -23.41
N VAL A 555 31.36 10.32 -22.17
CA VAL A 555 30.19 9.50 -21.79
C VAL A 555 29.04 10.33 -21.21
N LEU A 556 29.30 11.56 -20.75
CA LEU A 556 28.28 12.49 -20.25
C LEU A 556 27.55 13.31 -21.34
N GLY A 557 27.96 13.17 -22.60
CA GLY A 557 27.39 13.93 -23.73
C GLY A 557 26.19 13.28 -24.43
N VAL A 558 25.92 12.00 -24.21
CA VAL A 558 24.86 11.27 -24.97
C VAL A 558 23.53 11.23 -24.20
N LEU A 559 23.55 11.36 -22.88
CA LEU A 559 22.31 11.42 -22.07
C LEU A 559 21.65 12.81 -22.06
N ALA A 560 22.35 13.87 -22.46
CA ALA A 560 21.82 15.23 -22.54
C ALA A 560 21.04 15.54 -23.85
N LEU A 561 21.13 14.68 -24.87
CA LEU A 561 20.47 14.92 -26.16
C LEU A 561 19.12 14.23 -26.31
N ALA A 562 18.77 13.28 -25.45
CA ALA A 562 17.45 12.64 -25.44
C ALA A 562 16.40 13.45 -24.64
N GLY A 563 16.82 14.28 -23.68
CA GLY A 563 15.92 15.11 -22.85
C GLY A 563 15.41 16.39 -23.52
N PHE A 564 16.09 16.87 -24.58
CA PHE A 564 15.71 18.11 -25.26
C PHE A 564 14.76 17.95 -26.44
N GLY A 565 14.49 16.72 -26.88
CA GLY A 565 13.61 16.43 -28.03
C GLY A 565 12.11 16.54 -27.69
N LEU A 566 11.72 16.32 -26.47
CA LEU A 566 10.29 16.31 -26.04
C LEU A 566 9.79 17.68 -25.58
N ALA A 567 10.63 18.53 -25.03
CA ALA A 567 10.25 19.89 -24.64
C ALA A 567 10.03 20.83 -25.86
N GLY A 568 10.66 20.56 -27.00
CA GLY A 568 10.51 21.34 -28.23
C GLY A 568 9.17 21.15 -28.96
N PHE A 569 8.51 20.01 -28.75
CA PHE A 569 7.24 19.69 -29.42
C PHE A 569 6.03 20.32 -28.71
N TYR A 570 6.12 20.52 -27.41
CA TYR A 570 5.02 21.14 -26.63
C TYR A 570 4.95 22.66 -26.80
N PHE A 571 6.10 23.33 -26.95
CA PHE A 571 6.12 24.80 -27.15
C PHE A 571 5.70 25.24 -28.56
N LYS A 572 5.74 24.36 -29.56
CA LYS A 572 5.34 24.70 -30.94
C LYS A 572 3.84 24.56 -31.19
N LYS A 573 3.12 23.82 -30.32
CA LYS A 573 1.65 23.67 -30.42
C LYS A 573 0.89 24.77 -29.68
N SER A 574 1.51 25.38 -28.65
CA SER A 574 0.91 26.49 -27.90
C SER A 574 0.94 27.84 -28.64
N LYS A 575 1.87 28.03 -29.59
CA LYS A 575 1.96 29.31 -30.34
C LYS A 575 1.09 29.38 -31.61
N LYS A 576 0.36 28.32 -31.96
CA LYS A 576 -0.48 28.29 -33.15
C LYS A 576 -1.94 28.63 -32.91
N ASN A 577 -2.36 28.74 -31.64
CA ASN A 577 -3.74 29.05 -31.26
C ASN A 577 -3.95 30.48 -30.72
N GLU A 578 -2.96 31.38 -30.84
CA GLU A 578 -3.11 32.78 -30.40
C GLU A 578 -3.25 33.81 -31.56
N ASN A 579 -3.44 33.37 -32.80
CA ASN A 579 -3.58 34.27 -33.94
C ASN A 579 -4.86 34.06 -34.77
N GLU A 580 -5.94 33.53 -34.19
CA GLU A 580 -7.28 33.66 -34.80
C GLU A 580 -8.33 33.86 -33.67
N GLU A 581 -8.58 35.11 -33.35
CA GLU A 581 -9.70 35.93 -32.89
C GLU A 581 -9.25 37.10 -32.03
#